data_a48e4954587941f33122a58e00dee141
#
_entry.id   a48e4954587941f33122a58e00dee141
#
_cell.length_a   1.000
_cell.length_b   1.000
_cell.length_c   1.000
_cell.angle_alpha   90.00
_cell.angle_beta   90.00
_cell.angle_gamma   90.00
#
_symmetry.space_group_name_H-M   'P 1'
#
loop_
_entity.id
_entity.type
_entity.pdbx_description
1 polymer ?
#
loop_
_entity_poly.entity_id
_entity_poly.type
_entity_poly.pdbx_seq_one_letter_code
_entity_poly.pdbx_strand_id
1 'polypeptide(L)'
;MEQQNIEITEHICTGHAETTLAARASQAYSREFLSHCTLYTTAEPCAMCAGAIYWANIGRVVYGMPERRLLQLTGSNEQNPTFNLPCREVFARGQRNIEVIGPIPEVEEEAAAVHAGYWN
;
A
#
# COMPACT_ATOMS: atom_id res chain seq x y z
N MET A 1 -11.78 9.76 0.84
CA MET A 1 -12.12 8.44 0.25
C MET A 1 -11.44 7.36 1.07
N GLU A 2 -12.13 6.28 1.33
CA GLU A 2 -11.63 5.14 2.09
C GLU A 2 -11.87 3.85 1.33
N GLN A 3 -11.02 2.86 1.56
CA GLN A 3 -11.13 1.56 0.89
C GLN A 3 -10.55 0.47 1.76
N GLN A 4 -11.26 -0.65 1.85
CA GLN A 4 -10.77 -1.86 2.50
C GLN A 4 -10.28 -2.84 1.44
N ASN A 5 -9.50 -3.83 1.88
CA ASN A 5 -9.08 -4.93 1.04
C ASN A 5 -10.31 -5.74 0.60
N ILE A 6 -10.43 -5.98 -0.71
CA ILE A 6 -11.55 -6.74 -1.29
C ILE A 6 -11.07 -8.02 -1.98
N GLU A 7 -9.83 -8.42 -1.74
CA GLU A 7 -9.21 -9.56 -2.39
C GLU A 7 -10.03 -10.85 -2.18
N ILE A 8 -10.41 -11.12 -0.94
CA ILE A 8 -11.19 -12.31 -0.59
C ILE A 8 -12.67 -12.07 -0.87
N THR A 9 -13.22 -10.94 -0.46
CA THR A 9 -14.64 -10.63 -0.56
C THR A 9 -15.13 -10.66 -2.01
N GLU A 10 -14.35 -10.09 -2.93
CA GLU A 10 -14.73 -9.99 -4.35
C GLU A 10 -14.01 -10.98 -5.24
N HIS A 11 -13.18 -11.85 -4.66
CA HIS A 11 -12.37 -12.82 -5.41
C HIS A 11 -11.50 -12.16 -6.47
N ILE A 12 -10.84 -11.05 -6.10
CA ILE A 12 -9.96 -10.29 -6.99
C ILE A 12 -8.55 -10.34 -6.45
N CYS A 13 -7.65 -11.06 -7.12
CA CYS A 13 -6.28 -11.23 -6.63
C CYS A 13 -5.49 -9.92 -6.49
N THR A 14 -5.89 -8.87 -7.20
CA THR A 14 -5.29 -7.54 -7.11
C THR A 14 -6.09 -6.59 -6.24
N GLY A 15 -7.06 -7.11 -5.49
CA GLY A 15 -8.01 -6.32 -4.69
C GLY A 15 -7.43 -5.75 -3.41
N HIS A 16 -6.17 -5.37 -3.38
CA HIS A 16 -5.56 -4.68 -2.25
C HIS A 16 -6.24 -3.31 -2.09
N ALA A 17 -6.32 -2.84 -0.85
CA ALA A 17 -7.00 -1.59 -0.54
C ALA A 17 -6.41 -0.42 -1.33
N GLU A 18 -5.09 -0.31 -1.38
CA GLU A 18 -4.40 0.81 -2.02
C GLU A 18 -4.60 0.80 -3.54
N THR A 19 -4.48 -0.36 -4.19
CA THR A 19 -4.71 -0.49 -5.63
C THR A 19 -6.15 -0.14 -5.99
N THR A 20 -7.10 -0.65 -5.22
CA THR A 20 -8.52 -0.37 -5.42
C THR A 20 -8.83 1.10 -5.22
N LEU A 21 -8.27 1.70 -4.16
CA LEU A 21 -8.44 3.12 -3.88
C LEU A 21 -7.87 3.97 -5.01
N ALA A 22 -6.67 3.65 -5.49
CA ALA A 22 -6.02 4.40 -6.56
C ALA A 22 -6.87 4.39 -7.83
N ALA A 23 -7.43 3.24 -8.18
CA ALA A 23 -8.32 3.12 -9.34
C ALA A 23 -9.56 4.00 -9.18
N ARG A 24 -10.22 3.91 -8.02
CA ARG A 24 -11.42 4.71 -7.73
C ARG A 24 -11.11 6.20 -7.74
N ALA A 25 -10.01 6.59 -7.11
CA ALA A 25 -9.61 7.99 -7.03
C ALA A 25 -9.32 8.56 -8.42
N SER A 26 -8.66 7.77 -9.29
CA SER A 26 -8.35 8.20 -10.65
C SER A 26 -9.61 8.45 -11.49
N GLN A 27 -10.70 7.77 -11.17
CA GLN A 27 -12.00 7.98 -11.83
C GLN A 27 -12.73 9.21 -11.30
N ALA A 28 -12.53 9.55 -10.02
CA ALA A 28 -13.28 10.59 -9.32
C ALA A 28 -12.60 11.95 -9.36
N TYR A 29 -11.28 12.00 -9.49
CA TYR A 29 -10.50 13.24 -9.36
C TYR A 29 -9.51 13.38 -10.50
N SER A 30 -9.11 14.64 -10.78
CA SER A 30 -8.11 14.92 -11.81
C SER A 30 -6.70 14.49 -11.37
N ARG A 31 -5.84 14.25 -12.34
CA ARG A 31 -4.43 13.93 -12.08
C ARG A 31 -3.75 15.06 -11.29
N GLU A 32 -4.06 16.31 -11.64
CA GLU A 32 -3.48 17.46 -10.94
C GLU A 32 -3.90 17.50 -9.48
N PHE A 33 -5.19 17.28 -9.21
CA PHE A 33 -5.70 17.23 -7.84
C PHE A 33 -4.99 16.13 -7.04
N LEU A 34 -4.88 14.95 -7.62
CA LEU A 34 -4.27 13.81 -6.95
C LEU A 34 -2.79 14.01 -6.66
N SER A 35 -2.10 14.82 -7.46
CA SER A 35 -0.69 15.14 -7.21
C SER A 35 -0.49 15.90 -5.89
N HIS A 36 -1.54 16.51 -5.37
CA HIS A 36 -1.53 17.22 -4.08
C HIS A 36 -2.17 16.40 -2.96
N CYS A 37 -2.57 15.16 -3.23
CA CYS A 37 -3.21 14.31 -2.24
C CYS A 37 -2.22 13.38 -1.57
N THR A 38 -2.60 12.93 -0.38
CA THR A 38 -1.84 11.96 0.41
C THR A 38 -2.67 10.69 0.57
N LEU A 39 -2.04 9.55 0.32
CA LEU A 39 -2.62 8.25 0.60
C LEU A 39 -2.06 7.76 1.93
N TYR A 40 -2.95 7.47 2.88
CA TYR A 40 -2.59 6.90 4.18
C TYR A 40 -2.94 5.43 4.18
N THR A 41 -2.01 4.59 4.59
CA THR A 41 -2.24 3.15 4.65
C THR A 41 -1.56 2.55 5.88
N THR A 42 -2.12 1.48 6.43
CA THR A 42 -1.58 0.82 7.62
C THR A 42 -0.28 0.10 7.32
N ALA A 43 -0.22 -0.58 6.18
CA ALA A 43 0.98 -1.28 5.75
C ALA A 43 1.57 -0.60 4.51
N GLU A 44 2.89 -0.66 4.41
CA GLU A 44 3.60 -0.13 3.23
C GLU A 44 3.01 -0.73 1.96
N PRO A 45 2.70 0.09 0.92
CA PRO A 45 2.19 -0.44 -0.34
C PRO A 45 3.18 -1.43 -0.95
N CYS A 46 2.66 -2.59 -1.37
CA CYS A 46 3.48 -3.57 -2.09
C CYS A 46 3.84 -3.03 -3.48
N ALA A 47 4.64 -3.79 -4.23
CA ALA A 47 5.08 -3.34 -5.56
C ALA A 47 3.92 -3.03 -6.50
N MET A 48 2.86 -3.84 -6.48
CA MET A 48 1.66 -3.62 -7.29
C MET A 48 0.95 -2.32 -6.88
N CYS A 49 0.74 -2.14 -5.58
CA CYS A 49 0.06 -0.95 -5.06
C CYS A 49 0.89 0.32 -5.30
N ALA A 50 2.21 0.23 -5.15
CA ALA A 50 3.11 1.35 -5.47
C ALA A 50 2.97 1.75 -6.93
N GLY A 51 2.92 0.78 -7.84
CA GLY A 51 2.69 1.04 -9.25
C GLY A 51 1.35 1.74 -9.49
N ALA A 52 0.28 1.27 -8.84
CA ALA A 52 -1.05 1.88 -8.97
C ALA A 52 -1.06 3.33 -8.47
N ILE A 53 -0.40 3.59 -7.35
CA ILE A 53 -0.27 4.95 -6.79
C ILE A 53 0.46 5.85 -7.78
N TYR A 54 1.53 5.35 -8.37
CA TYR A 54 2.30 6.08 -9.37
C TYR A 54 1.43 6.47 -10.57
N TRP A 55 0.70 5.51 -11.13
CA TRP A 55 -0.13 5.76 -12.31
C TRP A 55 -1.34 6.64 -12.00
N ALA A 56 -1.85 6.59 -10.77
CA ALA A 56 -2.93 7.49 -10.34
C ALA A 56 -2.45 8.92 -10.12
N ASN A 57 -1.15 9.14 -10.07
CA ASN A 57 -0.53 10.45 -9.85
C ASN A 57 -0.68 10.99 -8.42
N ILE A 58 -0.84 10.10 -7.45
CA ILE A 58 -0.91 10.50 -6.04
C ILE A 58 0.47 10.97 -5.59
N GLY A 59 0.53 12.13 -4.93
CA GLY A 59 1.79 12.82 -4.65
C GLY A 59 2.52 12.40 -3.40
N ARG A 60 1.84 11.77 -2.44
CA ARG A 60 2.44 11.43 -1.15
C ARG A 60 1.82 10.15 -0.61
N VAL A 61 2.64 9.34 0.06
CA VAL A 61 2.20 8.12 0.75
C VAL A 61 2.71 8.18 2.19
N VAL A 62 1.82 7.85 3.13
CA VAL A 62 2.15 7.70 4.55
C VAL A 62 1.75 6.30 4.97
N TYR A 63 2.67 5.52 5.54
CA TYR A 63 2.35 4.17 5.98
C TYR A 63 2.88 3.91 7.40
N GLY A 64 2.23 2.98 8.11
CA GLY A 64 2.59 2.63 9.47
C GLY A 64 3.64 1.53 9.56
N MET A 65 3.37 0.37 8.96
CA MET A 65 4.22 -0.82 9.05
C MET A 65 4.96 -1.07 7.75
N PRO A 66 6.30 -1.28 7.79
CA PRO A 66 7.04 -1.55 6.54
C PRO A 66 6.75 -2.95 6.00
N GLU A 67 6.91 -3.11 4.69
CA GLU A 67 6.68 -4.37 3.99
C GLU A 67 7.57 -5.51 4.55
N ARG A 68 8.81 -5.19 4.91
CA ARG A 68 9.70 -6.19 5.48
C ARG A 68 9.18 -6.76 6.80
N ARG A 69 8.44 -5.94 7.59
CA ARG A 69 7.80 -6.41 8.82
C ARG A 69 6.64 -7.34 8.50
N LEU A 70 5.86 -7.01 7.48
CA LEU A 70 4.76 -7.85 7.04
C LEU A 70 5.30 -9.21 6.56
N LEU A 71 6.39 -9.20 5.79
CA LEU A 71 7.03 -10.42 5.34
C LEU A 71 7.44 -11.32 6.52
N GLN A 72 7.97 -10.75 7.57
CA GLN A 72 8.32 -11.49 8.78
C GLN A 72 7.09 -12.11 9.46
N LEU A 73 5.96 -11.39 9.45
CA LEU A 73 4.73 -11.84 10.09
C LEU A 73 4.01 -12.91 9.27
N THR A 74 4.02 -12.80 7.95
CA THR A 74 3.34 -13.75 7.07
C THR A 74 4.19 -15.00 6.78
N GLY A 75 5.52 -14.86 6.84
CA GLY A 75 6.43 -15.97 6.58
C GLY A 75 6.25 -16.50 5.16
N SER A 76 6.03 -17.81 5.05
CA SER A 76 5.86 -18.50 3.76
C SER A 76 4.40 -18.79 3.43
N ASN A 77 3.46 -18.03 3.98
CA ASN A 77 2.04 -18.25 3.73
C ASN A 77 1.70 -17.99 2.26
N GLU A 78 1.11 -18.98 1.59
CA GLU A 78 0.81 -18.91 0.16
C GLU A 78 -0.32 -17.93 -0.16
N GLN A 79 -1.16 -17.59 0.82
CA GLN A 79 -2.25 -16.63 0.62
C GLN A 79 -1.76 -15.19 0.63
N ASN A 80 -0.55 -14.96 1.10
CA ASN A 80 0.07 -13.65 1.07
C ASN A 80 1.57 -13.76 0.80
N PRO A 81 1.93 -14.03 -0.46
CA PRO A 81 3.33 -14.11 -0.87
C PRO A 81 3.93 -12.69 -0.94
N THR A 82 4.25 -12.14 0.21
CA THR A 82 4.68 -10.75 0.36
C THR A 82 5.89 -10.42 -0.52
N PHE A 83 5.79 -9.35 -1.30
CA PHE A 83 6.92 -8.81 -2.04
C PHE A 83 7.95 -8.21 -1.08
N ASN A 84 9.20 -8.61 -1.24
CA ASN A 84 10.28 -7.97 -0.50
C ASN A 84 10.87 -6.83 -1.34
N LEU A 85 10.05 -5.82 -1.59
CA LEU A 85 10.42 -4.68 -2.42
C LEU A 85 9.81 -3.41 -1.83
N PRO A 86 10.61 -2.58 -1.14
CA PRO A 86 10.10 -1.35 -0.54
C PRO A 86 9.53 -0.39 -1.59
N CYS A 87 8.44 0.28 -1.27
CA CYS A 87 7.77 1.19 -2.22
C CYS A 87 8.69 2.32 -2.67
N ARG A 88 9.62 2.77 -1.82
CA ARG A 88 10.60 3.79 -2.20
C ARG A 88 11.45 3.38 -3.40
N GLU A 89 11.79 2.10 -3.50
CA GLU A 89 12.56 1.60 -4.64
C GLU A 89 11.74 1.61 -5.91
N VAL A 90 10.45 1.31 -5.82
CA VAL A 90 9.55 1.37 -6.96
C VAL A 90 9.44 2.81 -7.46
N PHE A 91 9.15 3.75 -6.56
CA PHE A 91 9.01 5.16 -6.92
C PHE A 91 10.30 5.78 -7.45
N ALA A 92 11.46 5.34 -6.93
CA ALA A 92 12.76 5.86 -7.37
C ALA A 92 13.06 5.56 -8.83
N ARG A 93 12.43 4.54 -9.40
CA ARG A 93 12.59 4.18 -10.81
C ARG A 93 11.63 4.93 -11.72
N GLY A 94 10.69 5.69 -11.15
CA GLY A 94 9.73 6.48 -11.91
C GLY A 94 10.26 7.85 -12.28
N GLN A 95 9.44 8.60 -12.99
CA GLN A 95 9.79 9.95 -13.49
C GLN A 95 9.16 11.06 -12.65
N ARG A 96 8.49 10.71 -11.56
CA ARG A 96 7.88 11.67 -10.65
C ARG A 96 8.44 11.49 -9.24
N ASN A 97 8.46 12.58 -8.48
CA ASN A 97 8.92 12.55 -7.11
C ASN A 97 7.73 12.37 -6.18
N ILE A 98 7.49 11.11 -5.78
CA ILE A 98 6.45 10.79 -4.81
C ILE A 98 7.07 10.80 -3.41
N GLU A 99 6.53 11.63 -2.53
CA GLU A 99 7.00 11.71 -1.15
C GLU A 99 6.50 10.51 -0.36
N VAL A 100 7.39 9.85 0.37
CA VAL A 100 7.05 8.69 1.19
C VAL A 100 7.43 8.97 2.64
N ILE A 101 6.45 8.85 3.53
CA ILE A 101 6.64 9.01 4.97
C ILE A 101 6.28 7.69 5.63
N GLY A 102 7.22 7.07 6.30
CA GLY A 102 7.04 5.80 6.98
C GLY A 102 8.37 5.06 7.14
N PRO A 103 8.40 4.03 7.97
CA PRO A 103 7.32 3.61 8.87
C PRO A 103 7.04 4.65 9.96
N ILE A 104 5.85 4.58 10.55
CA ILE A 104 5.45 5.45 11.66
C ILE A 104 5.51 4.61 12.94
N PRO A 105 6.54 4.78 13.79
CA PRO A 105 6.72 3.90 14.96
C PRO A 105 5.52 3.85 15.90
N GLU A 106 4.81 4.96 16.06
CA GLU A 106 3.68 5.07 16.96
C GLU A 106 2.52 4.15 16.57
N VAL A 107 2.40 3.80 15.29
CA VAL A 107 1.31 2.94 14.80
C VAL A 107 1.79 1.61 14.24
N GLU A 108 3.10 1.41 14.13
CA GLU A 108 3.65 0.18 13.54
C GLU A 108 3.22 -1.06 14.33
N GLU A 109 3.34 -1.01 15.64
CA GLU A 109 2.97 -2.15 16.48
C GLU A 109 1.48 -2.44 16.42
N GLU A 110 0.65 -1.41 16.38
CA GLU A 110 -0.79 -1.57 16.26
C GLU A 110 -1.15 -2.15 14.89
N ALA A 111 -0.51 -1.68 13.83
CA ALA A 111 -0.70 -2.21 12.49
C ALA A 111 -0.24 -3.67 12.39
N ALA A 112 0.87 -4.02 13.04
CA ALA A 112 1.38 -5.38 13.06
C ALA A 112 0.49 -6.33 13.87
N ALA A 113 -0.16 -5.83 14.92
CA ALA A 113 -0.96 -6.65 15.81
C ALA A 113 -2.12 -7.37 15.11
N VAL A 114 -2.70 -6.78 14.07
CA VAL A 114 -3.81 -7.39 13.33
C VAL A 114 -3.37 -8.63 12.56
N HIS A 115 -2.07 -8.79 12.32
CA HIS A 115 -1.52 -9.95 11.61
C HIS A 115 -1.05 -11.05 12.56
N ALA A 116 -1.00 -10.78 13.87
CA ALA A 116 -0.50 -11.75 14.84
C ALA A 116 -1.39 -13.00 14.86
N GLY A 117 -0.80 -14.15 14.54
CA GLY A 117 -1.53 -15.42 14.53
C GLY A 117 -2.44 -15.64 13.33
N TYR A 118 -2.66 -14.63 12.49
CA TYR A 118 -3.59 -14.72 11.35
C TYR A 118 -3.03 -15.63 10.25
N TRP A 119 -1.72 -15.55 9.99
CA TRP A 119 -1.07 -16.23 8.88
C TRP A 119 -0.44 -17.58 9.24
N ASN A 120 -0.67 -18.05 10.44
CA ASN A 120 -0.13 -19.32 10.92
C ASN A 120 -0.86 -20.53 10.32
#